data_9d45dd1b206a30133140062c7f2393f9
#
_entry.id   9d45dd1b206a30133140062c7f2393f9
#
_cell.length_a   1.000
_cell.length_b   1.000
_cell.length_c   1.000
_cell.angle_alpha   90.00
_cell.angle_beta   90.00
_cell.angle_gamma   90.00
#
_symmetry.space_group_name_H-M   'P 1'
#
loop_
_entity.id
_entity.type
_entity.pdbx_description
1 polymer ?
#
loop_
_entity_poly.entity_id
_entity_poly.type
_entity_poly.pdbx_seq_one_letter_code
_entity_poly.pdbx_strand_id
1 'polypeptide(L)'
;PDVLDPALQRPGRFDRQVVVPLPDIRGREQILKVHAKKVPLDASVDLTSLARGTPGFSGADLANLVNEAALFAGRRNKVKVDQSDFEDAKDKIYMGPERRSMVMHEDEKRATAYHEAGHAIVAESLPFTDPVHKVTIMPRGRALGLTWQLPERDRISMYKDQMLSQLSILFGGRIAEDIFIGRISTGASNDFERATQMAREMVTRYGMSDKMGVMVYAENEGEVFLGRSVTRSQNISEKTQQDIDAEIRRILDEQYQVAYKILDENRDKMETMCKALMDWETIDR
;
A
#
# COMPACT_ATOMS: atom_id res chain seq x y z
N PRO A 1 -22.15 -13.50 -6.79
CA PRO A 1 -23.39 -13.77 -7.54
C PRO A 1 -23.08 -14.28 -8.95
N ASP A 2 -22.01 -13.81 -9.56
CA ASP A 2 -21.68 -14.05 -10.99
C ASP A 2 -21.30 -15.51 -11.31
N VAL A 3 -20.99 -16.30 -10.28
CA VAL A 3 -20.66 -17.74 -10.39
C VAL A 3 -21.89 -18.63 -10.14
N LEU A 4 -23.02 -18.03 -9.69
CA LEU A 4 -24.25 -18.79 -9.40
C LEU A 4 -25.05 -19.05 -10.69
N ASP A 5 -25.63 -20.25 -10.77
CA ASP A 5 -26.59 -20.56 -11.84
C ASP A 5 -27.72 -19.49 -11.82
N PRO A 6 -28.00 -18.82 -12.95
CA PRO A 6 -29.10 -17.85 -13.06
C PRO A 6 -30.44 -18.36 -12.58
N ALA A 7 -30.68 -19.68 -12.63
CA ALA A 7 -31.88 -20.29 -12.10
C ALA A 7 -32.03 -20.16 -10.58
N LEU A 8 -30.93 -20.01 -9.85
CA LEU A 8 -30.93 -19.77 -8.39
C LEU A 8 -31.31 -18.32 -8.05
N GLN A 9 -31.13 -17.38 -8.95
CA GLN A 9 -31.40 -15.96 -8.73
C GLN A 9 -32.83 -15.55 -9.11
N ARG A 10 -33.68 -16.50 -9.53
CA ARG A 10 -35.08 -16.24 -9.90
C ARG A 10 -35.92 -15.88 -8.67
N PRO A 11 -37.00 -15.08 -8.83
CA PRO A 11 -37.95 -14.76 -7.76
C PRO A 11 -38.40 -16.02 -7.00
N GLY A 12 -38.44 -15.94 -5.67
CA GLY A 12 -38.74 -17.05 -4.77
C GLY A 12 -37.55 -17.96 -4.41
N ARG A 13 -36.34 -17.63 -4.84
CA ARG A 13 -35.09 -18.29 -4.48
C ARG A 13 -34.14 -17.27 -3.87
N PHE A 14 -32.89 -17.15 -4.36
CA PHE A 14 -31.96 -16.09 -3.95
C PHE A 14 -32.19 -14.82 -4.78
N ASP A 15 -33.36 -14.24 -4.64
CA ASP A 15 -33.83 -13.13 -5.47
C ASP A 15 -33.46 -11.73 -4.95
N ARG A 16 -32.80 -11.67 -3.78
CA ARG A 16 -32.32 -10.42 -3.19
C ARG A 16 -30.82 -10.47 -3.01
N GLN A 17 -30.13 -9.48 -3.57
CA GLN A 17 -28.71 -9.28 -3.39
C GLN A 17 -28.49 -8.15 -2.38
N VAL A 18 -27.71 -8.44 -1.34
CA VAL A 18 -27.28 -7.45 -0.36
C VAL A 18 -25.78 -7.37 -0.41
N VAL A 19 -25.27 -6.21 -0.83
CA VAL A 19 -23.84 -5.94 -0.81
C VAL A 19 -23.45 -5.49 0.61
N VAL A 20 -22.50 -6.20 1.24
CA VAL A 20 -21.93 -5.80 2.51
C VAL A 20 -20.58 -5.13 2.23
N PRO A 21 -20.49 -3.80 2.28
CA PRO A 21 -19.25 -3.08 2.03
C PRO A 21 -18.28 -3.25 3.19
N LEU A 22 -17.03 -2.86 2.98
CA LEU A 22 -16.06 -2.72 4.07
C LEU A 22 -16.57 -1.68 5.08
N PRO A 23 -16.35 -1.92 6.39
CA PRO A 23 -16.82 -1.01 7.43
C PRO A 23 -16.05 0.33 7.40
N ASP A 24 -16.77 1.42 7.64
CA ASP A 24 -16.19 2.72 7.94
C ASP A 24 -15.53 2.73 9.35
N ILE A 25 -14.92 3.84 9.74
CA ILE A 25 -14.24 3.98 11.04
C ILE A 25 -15.16 3.60 12.21
N ARG A 26 -16.45 4.03 12.18
CA ARG A 26 -17.42 3.72 13.25
C ARG A 26 -17.78 2.22 13.25
N GLY A 27 -17.97 1.66 12.08
CA GLY A 27 -18.21 0.22 11.92
C GLY A 27 -17.03 -0.60 12.43
N ARG A 28 -15.79 -0.21 12.09
CA ARG A 28 -14.58 -0.88 12.59
C ARG A 28 -14.46 -0.81 14.11
N GLU A 29 -14.72 0.35 14.71
CA GLU A 29 -14.72 0.49 16.16
C GLU A 29 -15.75 -0.43 16.84
N GLN A 30 -16.97 -0.53 16.29
CA GLN A 30 -18.00 -1.41 16.82
C GLN A 30 -17.61 -2.89 16.70
N ILE A 31 -17.03 -3.29 15.56
CA ILE A 31 -16.55 -4.67 15.35
C ILE A 31 -15.42 -4.99 16.33
N LEU A 32 -14.45 -4.10 16.50
CA LEU A 32 -13.38 -4.26 17.49
C LEU A 32 -13.94 -4.43 18.89
N LYS A 33 -14.90 -3.61 19.30
CA LYS A 33 -15.58 -3.73 20.61
C LYS A 33 -16.25 -5.09 20.80
N VAL A 34 -16.85 -5.66 19.76
CA VAL A 34 -17.48 -7.00 19.84
C VAL A 34 -16.44 -8.08 20.06
N HIS A 35 -15.34 -8.08 19.31
CA HIS A 35 -14.29 -9.10 19.42
C HIS A 35 -13.44 -8.93 20.67
N ALA A 36 -13.19 -7.69 21.11
CA ALA A 36 -12.46 -7.36 22.32
C ALA A 36 -13.11 -7.86 23.61
N LYS A 37 -14.43 -8.07 23.64
CA LYS A 37 -15.13 -8.64 24.82
C LYS A 37 -14.60 -10.01 25.25
N LYS A 38 -13.95 -10.74 24.36
CA LYS A 38 -13.44 -12.10 24.62
C LYS A 38 -11.99 -12.10 25.12
N VAL A 39 -11.35 -10.93 25.23
CA VAL A 39 -9.94 -10.79 25.53
C VAL A 39 -9.76 -9.82 26.69
N PRO A 40 -8.93 -10.13 27.70
CA PRO A 40 -8.65 -9.19 28.79
C PRO A 40 -7.79 -8.03 28.27
N LEU A 41 -8.38 -6.84 28.13
CA LEU A 41 -7.68 -5.65 27.69
C LEU A 41 -7.10 -4.87 28.86
N ASP A 42 -5.94 -4.26 28.64
CA ASP A 42 -5.39 -3.23 29.52
C ASP A 42 -6.09 -1.89 29.30
N ALA A 43 -6.02 -1.01 30.30
CA ALA A 43 -6.61 0.32 30.23
C ALA A 43 -5.94 1.25 29.19
N SER A 44 -4.74 0.89 28.72
CA SER A 44 -4.02 1.62 27.68
C SER A 44 -4.59 1.45 26.27
N VAL A 45 -5.48 0.45 26.06
CA VAL A 45 -6.00 0.15 24.72
C VAL A 45 -7.07 1.13 24.28
N ASP A 46 -6.79 1.88 23.21
CA ASP A 46 -7.74 2.76 22.55
C ASP A 46 -8.28 2.13 21.26
N LEU A 47 -9.47 1.53 21.35
CA LEU A 47 -10.13 0.90 20.19
C LEU A 47 -10.53 1.91 19.11
N THR A 48 -10.72 3.18 19.46
CA THR A 48 -11.01 4.25 18.49
C THR A 48 -9.78 4.57 17.64
N SER A 49 -8.62 4.67 18.29
CA SER A 49 -7.33 4.84 17.61
C SER A 49 -7.02 3.63 16.70
N LEU A 50 -7.25 2.42 17.18
CA LEU A 50 -7.09 1.21 16.37
C LEU A 50 -8.03 1.18 15.15
N ALA A 51 -9.28 1.61 15.31
CA ALA A 51 -10.23 1.69 14.20
C ALA A 51 -9.80 2.72 13.14
N ARG A 52 -9.19 3.83 13.54
CA ARG A 52 -8.60 4.82 12.63
C ARG A 52 -7.37 4.26 11.91
N GLY A 53 -6.53 3.53 12.63
CA GLY A 53 -5.30 2.92 12.12
C GLY A 53 -5.49 1.65 11.30
N THR A 54 -6.72 1.25 10.97
CA THR A 54 -7.04 0.04 10.20
C THR A 54 -7.94 0.31 8.99
N PRO A 55 -7.59 1.28 8.11
CA PRO A 55 -8.37 1.54 6.91
C PRO A 55 -8.40 0.30 6.01
N GLY A 56 -9.56 0.03 5.40
CA GLY A 56 -9.72 -1.10 4.50
C GLY A 56 -9.87 -2.47 5.15
N PHE A 57 -9.82 -2.59 6.47
CA PHE A 57 -10.04 -3.87 7.16
C PHE A 57 -11.50 -4.30 7.08
N SER A 58 -11.70 -5.57 6.73
CA SER A 58 -12.97 -6.27 6.85
C SER A 58 -13.27 -6.65 8.30
N GLY A 59 -14.47 -7.12 8.58
CA GLY A 59 -14.81 -7.68 9.89
C GLY A 59 -13.91 -8.86 10.28
N ALA A 60 -13.50 -9.67 9.31
CA ALA A 60 -12.60 -10.81 9.52
C ALA A 60 -11.18 -10.34 9.88
N ASP A 61 -10.67 -9.30 9.21
CA ASP A 61 -9.34 -8.74 9.50
C ASP A 61 -9.30 -8.13 10.91
N LEU A 62 -10.36 -7.43 11.33
CA LEU A 62 -10.49 -6.87 12.67
C LEU A 62 -10.58 -7.96 13.76
N ALA A 63 -11.30 -9.05 13.49
CA ALA A 63 -11.33 -10.21 14.38
C ALA A 63 -9.95 -10.86 14.51
N ASN A 64 -9.24 -10.99 13.39
CA ASN A 64 -7.88 -11.50 13.35
C ASN A 64 -6.91 -10.57 14.09
N LEU A 65 -7.06 -9.25 13.98
CA LEU A 65 -6.25 -8.27 14.70
C LEU A 65 -6.35 -8.48 16.22
N VAL A 66 -7.55 -8.64 16.75
CA VAL A 66 -7.75 -8.92 18.19
C VAL A 66 -7.12 -10.25 18.59
N ASN A 67 -7.26 -11.29 17.77
CA ASN A 67 -6.66 -12.59 18.03
C ASN A 67 -5.12 -12.52 18.00
N GLU A 68 -4.53 -11.89 17.00
CA GLU A 68 -3.07 -11.75 16.90
C GLU A 68 -2.49 -10.92 18.05
N ALA A 69 -3.16 -9.85 18.48
CA ALA A 69 -2.76 -9.07 19.66
C ALA A 69 -2.75 -9.94 20.93
N ALA A 70 -3.78 -10.79 21.12
CA ALA A 70 -3.82 -11.74 22.22
C ALA A 70 -2.68 -12.76 22.15
N LEU A 71 -2.31 -13.22 20.95
CA LEU A 71 -1.18 -14.13 20.76
C LEU A 71 0.16 -13.42 21.08
N PHE A 72 0.34 -12.14 20.72
CA PHE A 72 1.53 -11.37 21.10
C PHE A 72 1.64 -11.20 22.62
N ALA A 73 0.55 -10.84 23.29
CA ALA A 73 0.51 -10.76 24.74
C ALA A 73 0.85 -12.11 25.41
N GLY A 74 0.27 -13.21 24.91
CA GLY A 74 0.57 -14.56 25.40
C GLY A 74 2.04 -14.95 25.24
N ARG A 75 2.67 -14.65 24.11
CA ARG A 75 4.11 -14.89 23.89
C ARG A 75 5.00 -14.09 24.83
N ARG A 76 4.53 -12.94 25.32
CA ARG A 76 5.22 -12.06 26.30
C ARG A 76 4.85 -12.39 27.74
N ASN A 77 4.08 -13.46 27.96
CA ASN A 77 3.56 -13.85 29.28
C ASN A 77 2.75 -12.75 29.98
N LYS A 78 2.09 -11.87 29.22
CA LYS A 78 1.20 -10.84 29.75
C LYS A 78 -0.17 -11.45 30.07
N VAL A 79 -0.80 -10.95 31.15
CA VAL A 79 -2.17 -11.34 31.55
C VAL A 79 -3.23 -10.55 30.78
N LYS A 80 -2.88 -9.35 30.31
CA LYS A 80 -3.73 -8.45 29.56
C LYS A 80 -3.05 -8.02 28.26
N VAL A 81 -3.86 -7.78 27.26
CA VAL A 81 -3.42 -7.23 25.97
C VAL A 81 -3.35 -5.72 26.09
N ASP A 82 -2.22 -5.12 25.79
CA ASP A 82 -2.01 -3.68 25.78
C ASP A 82 -1.95 -3.09 24.35
N GLN A 83 -1.83 -1.77 24.24
CA GLN A 83 -1.80 -1.07 22.95
C GLN A 83 -0.63 -1.55 22.08
N SER A 84 0.54 -1.86 22.67
CA SER A 84 1.71 -2.30 21.89
C SER A 84 1.50 -3.67 21.24
N ASP A 85 0.75 -4.56 21.87
CA ASP A 85 0.42 -5.87 21.28
C ASP A 85 -0.49 -5.71 20.06
N PHE A 86 -1.40 -4.73 20.08
CA PHE A 86 -2.24 -4.39 18.91
C PHE A 86 -1.44 -3.74 17.78
N GLU A 87 -0.47 -2.86 18.10
CA GLU A 87 0.40 -2.28 17.08
C GLU A 87 1.26 -3.36 16.40
N ASP A 88 1.85 -4.29 17.16
CA ASP A 88 2.59 -5.40 16.60
C ASP A 88 1.72 -6.35 15.77
N ALA A 89 0.47 -6.58 16.21
CA ALA A 89 -0.49 -7.38 15.44
C ALA A 89 -0.89 -6.70 14.14
N LYS A 90 -1.12 -5.40 14.17
CA LYS A 90 -1.38 -4.56 13.00
C LYS A 90 -0.23 -4.63 12.00
N ASP A 91 1.00 -4.43 12.49
CA ASP A 91 2.20 -4.54 11.69
C ASP A 91 2.33 -5.92 11.02
N LYS A 92 2.09 -7.00 11.77
CA LYS A 92 2.11 -8.35 11.23
C LYS A 92 1.07 -8.58 10.13
N ILE A 93 -0.13 -8.02 10.28
CA ILE A 93 -1.23 -8.18 9.31
C ILE A 93 -0.93 -7.40 8.03
N TYR A 94 -0.50 -6.14 8.15
CA TYR A 94 -0.20 -5.30 6.98
C TYR A 94 1.10 -5.68 6.27
N MET A 95 2.16 -5.95 7.02
CA MET A 95 3.51 -6.11 6.50
C MET A 95 3.99 -7.56 6.45
N GLY A 96 3.23 -8.48 7.06
CA GLY A 96 3.65 -9.86 7.24
C GLY A 96 4.56 -10.07 8.46
N PRO A 97 4.88 -11.34 8.78
CA PRO A 97 5.74 -11.68 9.91
C PRO A 97 7.18 -11.22 9.68
N GLU A 98 7.82 -10.74 10.75
CA GLU A 98 9.25 -10.41 10.75
C GLU A 98 10.10 -11.66 10.50
N ARG A 99 11.11 -11.52 9.65
CA ARG A 99 12.09 -12.57 9.33
C ARG A 99 13.39 -12.34 10.09
N ARG A 100 13.33 -12.36 11.42
CA ARG A 100 14.50 -12.09 12.30
C ARG A 100 15.68 -13.04 12.12
N SER A 101 15.45 -14.22 11.54
CA SER A 101 16.51 -15.18 11.23
C SER A 101 17.25 -14.87 9.93
N MET A 102 16.78 -13.92 9.14
CA MET A 102 17.43 -13.52 7.90
C MET A 102 18.54 -12.51 8.23
N VAL A 103 19.77 -12.96 8.12
CA VAL A 103 20.95 -12.08 8.26
C VAL A 103 21.21 -11.42 6.91
N MET A 104 20.99 -10.12 6.82
CA MET A 104 21.40 -9.34 5.65
C MET A 104 22.86 -8.92 5.76
N HIS A 105 23.55 -8.87 4.62
CA HIS A 105 24.87 -8.27 4.55
C HIS A 105 24.78 -6.76 4.83
N GLU A 106 25.81 -6.17 5.44
CA GLU A 106 25.80 -4.72 5.76
C GLU A 106 25.56 -3.84 4.52
N ASP A 107 26.11 -4.22 3.36
CA ASP A 107 25.88 -3.51 2.11
C ASP A 107 24.41 -3.58 1.66
N GLU A 108 23.76 -4.75 1.82
CA GLU A 108 22.34 -4.93 1.50
C GLU A 108 21.44 -4.16 2.49
N LYS A 109 21.80 -4.21 3.79
CA LYS A 109 21.12 -3.47 4.84
C LYS A 109 21.16 -1.97 4.56
N ARG A 110 22.35 -1.47 4.20
CA ARG A 110 22.55 -0.06 3.82
C ARG A 110 21.77 0.30 2.55
N ALA A 111 21.79 -0.54 1.53
CA ALA A 111 21.04 -0.32 0.30
C ALA A 111 19.53 -0.23 0.58
N THR A 112 19.02 -1.14 1.41
CA THR A 112 17.61 -1.13 1.85
C THR A 112 17.30 0.15 2.66
N ALA A 113 18.21 0.59 3.53
CA ALA A 113 18.00 1.82 4.32
C ALA A 113 17.88 3.06 3.43
N TYR A 114 18.73 3.21 2.41
CA TYR A 114 18.58 4.31 1.46
C TYR A 114 17.32 4.19 0.62
N HIS A 115 16.97 2.99 0.18
CA HIS A 115 15.75 2.73 -0.58
C HIS A 115 14.50 3.17 0.18
N GLU A 116 14.34 2.70 1.42
CA GLU A 116 13.18 3.04 2.25
C GLU A 116 13.18 4.53 2.69
N ALA A 117 14.36 5.08 3.01
CA ALA A 117 14.49 6.50 3.29
C ALA A 117 14.10 7.35 2.07
N GLY A 118 14.41 6.89 0.86
CA GLY A 118 14.02 7.55 -0.39
C GLY A 118 12.50 7.69 -0.52
N HIS A 119 11.76 6.61 -0.30
CA HIS A 119 10.30 6.65 -0.28
C HIS A 119 9.76 7.62 0.77
N ALA A 120 10.30 7.56 1.99
CA ALA A 120 9.83 8.37 3.11
C ALA A 120 10.10 9.86 2.91
N ILE A 121 11.31 10.25 2.46
CA ILE A 121 11.66 11.67 2.23
C ILE A 121 10.83 12.25 1.10
N VAL A 122 10.60 11.52 0.01
CA VAL A 122 9.72 11.98 -1.07
C VAL A 122 8.29 12.15 -0.56
N ALA A 123 7.77 11.19 0.23
CA ALA A 123 6.43 11.27 0.80
C ALA A 123 6.24 12.49 1.71
N GLU A 124 7.17 12.75 2.62
CA GLU A 124 7.09 13.88 3.56
C GLU A 124 7.37 15.26 2.90
N SER A 125 7.93 15.26 1.68
CA SER A 125 8.23 16.48 0.93
C SER A 125 7.11 16.91 -0.01
N LEU A 126 6.16 16.04 -0.33
CA LEU A 126 5.07 16.33 -1.26
C LEU A 126 3.78 16.69 -0.51
N PRO A 127 2.99 17.61 -1.09
CA PRO A 127 1.72 17.99 -0.49
C PRO A 127 0.65 16.97 -0.67
N PHE A 128 -0.10 16.37 -0.74
CA PHE A 128 -1.19 15.43 -1.10
C PHE A 128 -0.84 13.97 -0.87
N THR A 129 0.09 13.73 0.06
CA THR A 129 0.50 12.38 0.46
C THR A 129 -0.14 11.99 1.79
N ASP A 130 -0.23 10.68 2.04
CA ASP A 130 -0.52 10.19 3.38
C ASP A 130 0.73 10.29 4.24
N PRO A 131 0.59 10.61 5.53
CA PRO A 131 1.75 10.69 6.42
C PRO A 131 2.47 9.34 6.50
N VAL A 132 3.79 9.41 6.55
CA VAL A 132 4.62 8.23 6.82
C VAL A 132 4.36 7.80 8.26
N HIS A 133 3.91 6.58 8.45
CA HIS A 133 3.62 6.01 9.76
C HIS A 133 4.81 5.23 10.31
N LYS A 134 5.47 4.45 9.45
CA LYS A 134 6.59 3.60 9.84
C LYS A 134 7.53 3.35 8.66
N VAL A 135 8.83 3.34 8.94
CA VAL A 135 9.87 2.94 8.00
C VAL A 135 10.72 1.87 8.66
N THR A 136 10.92 0.74 7.99
CA THR A 136 11.68 -0.38 8.54
C THR A 136 12.55 -1.03 7.50
N ILE A 137 13.74 -1.45 7.91
CA ILE A 137 14.66 -2.29 7.13
C ILE A 137 14.69 -3.74 7.66
N MET A 138 13.77 -4.06 8.58
CA MET A 138 13.57 -5.44 9.02
C MET A 138 12.84 -6.24 7.93
N PRO A 139 13.42 -7.33 7.44
CA PRO A 139 12.78 -8.15 6.41
C PRO A 139 11.43 -8.69 6.87
N ARG A 140 10.40 -8.51 6.03
CA ARG A 140 9.04 -9.01 6.28
C ARG A 140 8.51 -9.68 5.02
N GLY A 141 7.98 -10.89 5.15
CA GLY A 141 7.47 -11.63 4.00
C GLY A 141 8.53 -11.76 2.88
N ARG A 142 8.30 -11.12 1.74
CA ARG A 142 9.24 -11.06 0.59
C ARG A 142 9.99 -9.74 0.51
N ALA A 143 9.62 -8.74 1.28
CA ALA A 143 10.26 -7.43 1.29
C ALA A 143 11.46 -7.41 2.24
N LEU A 144 12.53 -6.72 1.84
CA LEU A 144 13.71 -6.49 2.67
C LEU A 144 13.53 -5.29 3.59
N GLY A 145 12.69 -4.34 3.20
CA GLY A 145 12.28 -3.19 3.98
C GLY A 145 10.86 -2.77 3.60
N LEU A 146 10.35 -1.77 4.26
CA LEU A 146 9.03 -1.21 3.97
C LEU A 146 8.91 0.22 4.50
N THR A 147 8.41 1.10 3.65
CA THR A 147 7.91 2.41 4.03
C THR A 147 6.38 2.40 4.01
N TRP A 148 5.80 2.56 5.19
CA TRP A 148 4.35 2.49 5.34
C TRP A 148 3.75 3.86 5.60
N GLN A 149 2.83 4.24 4.71
CA GLN A 149 1.99 5.41 4.84
C GLN A 149 0.61 5.00 5.33
N LEU A 150 0.06 5.71 6.29
CA LEU A 150 -1.25 5.44 6.87
C LEU A 150 -2.21 6.58 6.56
N PRO A 151 -3.30 6.33 5.82
CA PRO A 151 -4.31 7.33 5.55
C PRO A 151 -4.96 7.86 6.83
N GLU A 152 -5.10 9.16 6.97
CA GLU A 152 -5.77 9.77 8.13
C GLU A 152 -7.31 9.54 8.13
N ARG A 153 -7.86 9.19 6.97
CA ARG A 153 -9.30 8.94 6.78
C ARG A 153 -9.54 7.89 5.70
N ASP A 154 -10.68 7.23 5.78
CA ASP A 154 -11.13 6.36 4.68
C ASP A 154 -11.32 7.17 3.40
N ARG A 155 -10.77 6.70 2.29
CA ARG A 155 -10.85 7.32 0.97
C ARG A 155 -11.71 6.48 0.06
N ILE A 156 -12.62 7.15 -0.64
CA ILE A 156 -13.47 6.52 -1.67
C ILE A 156 -12.90 6.79 -3.06
N SER A 157 -12.15 7.89 -3.23
CA SER A 157 -11.56 8.31 -4.51
C SER A 157 -10.20 8.96 -4.29
N MET A 158 -9.38 8.98 -5.34
CA MET A 158 -8.10 9.68 -5.37
C MET A 158 -8.15 10.78 -6.43
N TYR A 159 -7.57 11.94 -6.13
CA TYR A 159 -7.39 13.02 -7.08
C TYR A 159 -6.13 12.80 -7.93
N LYS A 160 -6.06 13.47 -9.10
CA LYS A 160 -4.92 13.38 -10.03
C LYS A 160 -3.59 13.76 -9.34
N ASP A 161 -3.58 14.83 -8.55
CA ASP A 161 -2.41 15.29 -7.81
C ASP A 161 -1.91 14.29 -6.75
N GLN A 162 -2.83 13.59 -6.09
CA GLN A 162 -2.50 12.51 -5.16
C GLN A 162 -1.86 11.32 -5.88
N MET A 163 -2.40 10.93 -7.04
CA MET A 163 -1.83 9.85 -7.85
C MET A 163 -0.44 10.23 -8.37
N LEU A 164 -0.24 11.47 -8.83
CA LEU A 164 1.07 11.96 -9.25
C LEU A 164 2.08 11.94 -8.09
N SER A 165 1.68 12.39 -6.90
CA SER A 165 2.53 12.32 -5.70
C SER A 165 2.89 10.88 -5.36
N GLN A 166 1.94 9.95 -5.45
CA GLN A 166 2.18 8.53 -5.21
C GLN A 166 3.18 7.93 -6.22
N LEU A 167 3.11 8.33 -7.49
CA LEU A 167 4.10 7.93 -8.50
C LEU A 167 5.52 8.40 -8.11
N SER A 168 5.66 9.66 -7.69
CA SER A 168 6.95 10.18 -7.22
C SER A 168 7.49 9.40 -6.03
N ILE A 169 6.63 9.03 -5.07
CA ILE A 169 7.02 8.22 -3.91
C ILE A 169 7.57 6.86 -4.36
N LEU A 170 6.89 6.19 -5.30
CA LEU A 170 7.31 4.88 -5.81
C LEU A 170 8.70 4.92 -6.46
N PHE A 171 9.12 6.05 -7.02
CA PHE A 171 10.46 6.20 -7.57
C PHE A 171 11.54 6.50 -6.53
N GLY A 172 11.14 6.94 -5.33
CA GLY A 172 12.06 7.38 -4.28
C GLY A 172 13.15 6.37 -3.95
N GLY A 173 12.81 5.08 -3.81
CA GLY A 173 13.75 4.02 -3.49
C GLY A 173 14.84 3.84 -4.55
N ARG A 174 14.47 3.74 -5.83
CA ARG A 174 15.41 3.59 -6.94
C ARG A 174 16.34 4.81 -7.07
N ILE A 175 15.79 6.01 -6.95
CA ILE A 175 16.57 7.24 -7.06
C ILE A 175 17.57 7.35 -5.90
N ALA A 176 17.15 6.95 -4.69
CA ALA A 176 18.05 6.91 -3.54
C ALA A 176 19.23 5.93 -3.75
N GLU A 177 18.98 4.73 -4.28
CA GLU A 177 20.04 3.79 -4.65
C GLU A 177 21.02 4.42 -5.64
N ASP A 178 20.53 5.09 -6.68
CA ASP A 178 21.36 5.70 -7.73
C ASP A 178 22.22 6.84 -7.18
N ILE A 179 21.62 7.78 -6.44
CA ILE A 179 22.31 8.98 -5.95
C ILE A 179 23.32 8.65 -4.83
N PHE A 180 22.96 7.78 -3.87
CA PHE A 180 23.71 7.61 -2.62
C PHE A 180 24.61 6.36 -2.62
N ILE A 181 24.28 5.36 -3.43
CA ILE A 181 25.06 4.12 -3.52
C ILE A 181 25.81 4.03 -4.85
N GLY A 182 25.28 4.67 -5.91
CA GLY A 182 25.83 4.59 -7.27
C GLY A 182 25.66 3.20 -7.91
N ARG A 183 24.78 2.36 -7.36
CA ARG A 183 24.45 1.01 -7.87
C ARG A 183 22.96 0.79 -7.72
N ILE A 184 22.35 0.31 -8.79
CA ILE A 184 20.92 0.03 -8.82
C ILE A 184 20.66 -1.47 -8.65
N SER A 185 19.60 -1.80 -7.91
CA SER A 185 19.24 -3.19 -7.59
C SER A 185 17.93 -3.61 -8.28
N THR A 186 17.57 -4.86 -8.15
CA THR A 186 16.25 -5.37 -8.58
C THR A 186 15.14 -5.08 -7.55
N GLY A 187 15.49 -4.49 -6.39
CA GLY A 187 14.55 -4.24 -5.29
C GLY A 187 13.35 -3.37 -5.68
N ALA A 188 13.58 -2.39 -6.56
CA ALA A 188 12.54 -1.47 -7.04
C ALA A 188 11.58 -2.06 -8.08
N SER A 189 11.63 -3.37 -8.40
CA SER A 189 10.79 -3.96 -9.45
C SER A 189 9.30 -3.81 -9.16
N ASN A 190 8.88 -4.04 -7.94
CA ASN A 190 7.48 -3.89 -7.53
C ASN A 190 7.00 -2.43 -7.60
N ASP A 191 7.86 -1.48 -7.26
CA ASP A 191 7.54 -0.05 -7.36
C ASP A 191 7.33 0.36 -8.80
N PHE A 192 8.14 -0.13 -9.73
CA PHE A 192 7.95 0.12 -11.16
C PHE A 192 6.69 -0.53 -11.72
N GLU A 193 6.36 -1.75 -11.30
CA GLU A 193 5.12 -2.41 -11.69
C GLU A 193 3.91 -1.58 -11.24
N ARG A 194 3.88 -1.17 -9.97
CA ARG A 194 2.82 -0.34 -9.40
C ARG A 194 2.74 1.03 -10.06
N ALA A 195 3.87 1.69 -10.28
CA ALA A 195 3.93 2.99 -10.95
C ALA A 195 3.40 2.90 -12.39
N THR A 196 3.83 1.90 -13.13
CA THR A 196 3.39 1.69 -14.52
C THR A 196 1.89 1.40 -14.59
N GLN A 197 1.38 0.54 -13.70
CA GLN A 197 -0.05 0.24 -13.63
C GLN A 197 -0.87 1.48 -13.30
N MET A 198 -0.45 2.26 -12.30
CA MET A 198 -1.14 3.50 -11.89
C MET A 198 -1.16 4.53 -13.02
N ALA A 199 -0.03 4.78 -13.68
CA ALA A 199 0.04 5.71 -14.80
C ALA A 199 -0.82 5.24 -15.98
N ARG A 200 -0.85 3.94 -16.25
CA ARG A 200 -1.73 3.34 -17.27
C ARG A 200 -3.20 3.59 -16.95
N GLU A 201 -3.64 3.36 -15.73
CA GLU A 201 -5.02 3.62 -15.30
C GLU A 201 -5.39 5.10 -15.38
N MET A 202 -4.49 6.00 -15.00
CA MET A 202 -4.69 7.45 -15.16
C MET A 202 -4.99 7.84 -16.61
N VAL A 203 -4.24 7.26 -17.56
CA VAL A 203 -4.36 7.57 -18.99
C VAL A 203 -5.55 6.85 -19.63
N THR A 204 -5.74 5.55 -19.33
CA THR A 204 -6.68 4.71 -20.08
C THR A 204 -8.05 4.57 -19.44
N ARG A 205 -8.17 4.80 -18.12
CA ARG A 205 -9.40 4.51 -17.38
C ARG A 205 -10.01 5.73 -16.72
N TYR A 206 -9.18 6.61 -16.15
CA TYR A 206 -9.68 7.72 -15.34
C TYR A 206 -9.76 9.06 -16.11
N GLY A 207 -9.32 9.11 -17.38
CA GLY A 207 -9.35 10.33 -18.18
C GLY A 207 -8.50 11.46 -17.58
N MET A 208 -7.39 11.13 -16.92
CA MET A 208 -6.51 12.07 -16.23
C MET A 208 -5.36 12.60 -17.11
N SER A 209 -5.36 12.26 -18.40
CA SER A 209 -4.42 12.80 -19.40
C SER A 209 -5.09 13.86 -20.24
N ASP A 210 -4.49 15.04 -20.30
CA ASP A 210 -5.00 16.15 -21.12
C ASP A 210 -4.87 15.81 -22.63
N LYS A 211 -3.86 15.05 -23.02
CA LYS A 211 -3.62 14.62 -24.40
C LYS A 211 -4.63 13.56 -24.86
N MET A 212 -4.93 12.60 -24.01
CA MET A 212 -5.83 11.47 -24.35
C MET A 212 -7.30 11.82 -24.09
N GLY A 213 -7.59 12.85 -23.30
CA GLY A 213 -8.95 13.30 -23.00
C GLY A 213 -9.72 12.38 -22.06
N VAL A 214 -11.04 12.57 -22.04
CA VAL A 214 -11.96 11.90 -21.10
C VAL A 214 -12.61 10.65 -21.71
N MET A 215 -11.86 9.82 -22.36
CA MET A 215 -12.30 8.59 -22.99
C MET A 215 -11.67 7.38 -22.29
N VAL A 216 -12.42 6.28 -22.20
CA VAL A 216 -11.93 5.01 -21.62
C VAL A 216 -11.32 4.17 -22.73
N TYR A 217 -10.03 3.87 -22.60
CA TYR A 217 -9.24 3.01 -23.48
C TYR A 217 -8.89 1.67 -22.81
N ALA A 218 -9.28 1.48 -21.55
CA ALA A 218 -8.98 0.26 -20.80
C ALA A 218 -9.75 -0.92 -21.39
N GLU A 219 -9.08 -2.06 -21.47
CA GLU A 219 -9.76 -3.32 -21.71
C GLU A 219 -10.72 -3.58 -20.56
N ASN A 220 -11.99 -3.87 -20.85
CA ASN A 220 -12.78 -4.58 -19.87
C ASN A 220 -12.09 -5.94 -19.76
N GLU A 221 -11.42 -6.20 -18.65
CA GLU A 221 -11.09 -7.55 -18.22
C GLU A 221 -12.44 -8.25 -18.06
N GLY A 222 -12.95 -8.78 -19.19
CA GLY A 222 -14.19 -9.50 -19.23
C GLY A 222 -14.03 -10.69 -18.30
N GLU A 223 -14.94 -10.81 -17.37
CA GLU A 223 -15.12 -11.94 -16.50
C GLU A 223 -14.76 -13.23 -17.24
N VAL A 224 -13.80 -13.99 -16.68
CA VAL A 224 -13.43 -15.30 -17.17
C VAL A 224 -14.61 -16.23 -16.89
N PHE A 225 -15.61 -16.23 -17.78
CA PHE A 225 -16.73 -17.12 -17.69
C PHE A 225 -16.32 -18.47 -18.32
N LEU A 226 -16.17 -19.48 -17.48
CA LEU A 226 -16.01 -20.90 -17.84
C LEU A 226 -14.89 -21.20 -18.86
N GLY A 227 -13.67 -20.74 -18.62
CA GLY A 227 -12.51 -21.22 -19.38
C GLY A 227 -12.45 -20.81 -20.86
N ARG A 228 -13.33 -19.93 -21.32
CA ARG A 228 -13.24 -19.26 -22.60
C ARG A 228 -12.75 -17.83 -22.39
N SER A 229 -11.48 -17.61 -22.62
CA SER A 229 -10.96 -16.27 -22.86
C SER A 229 -11.59 -15.76 -24.17
N VAL A 230 -12.62 -14.95 -24.05
CA VAL A 230 -13.07 -14.16 -25.21
C VAL A 230 -12.06 -13.03 -25.35
N THR A 231 -11.05 -13.26 -26.17
CA THR A 231 -10.13 -12.21 -26.62
C THR A 231 -10.95 -11.23 -27.44
N ARG A 232 -11.55 -10.23 -26.79
CA ARG A 232 -12.06 -9.06 -27.49
C ARG A 232 -10.83 -8.26 -27.86
N SER A 233 -10.44 -8.33 -29.14
CA SER A 233 -9.45 -7.43 -29.71
C SER A 233 -9.93 -6.00 -29.47
N GLN A 234 -9.17 -5.21 -28.73
CA GLN A 234 -9.42 -3.78 -28.67
C GLN A 234 -9.34 -3.19 -30.08
N ASN A 235 -10.39 -2.52 -30.50
CA ASN A 235 -10.41 -1.73 -31.74
C ASN A 235 -9.72 -0.36 -31.53
N ILE A 236 -8.54 -0.37 -30.89
CA ILE A 236 -7.71 0.84 -30.74
C ILE A 236 -6.74 0.84 -31.89
N SER A 237 -6.65 1.98 -32.61
CA SER A 237 -5.67 2.11 -33.70
C SER A 237 -4.24 2.05 -33.13
N GLU A 238 -3.28 1.58 -33.95
CA GLU A 238 -1.86 1.59 -33.58
C GLU A 238 -1.37 2.99 -33.16
N LYS A 239 -1.85 4.04 -33.81
CA LYS A 239 -1.54 5.42 -33.44
C LYS A 239 -2.04 5.75 -32.03
N THR A 240 -3.26 5.39 -31.71
CA THR A 240 -3.81 5.62 -30.36
C THR A 240 -3.01 4.86 -29.30
N GLN A 241 -2.60 3.61 -29.59
CA GLN A 241 -1.75 2.84 -28.70
C GLN A 241 -0.39 3.52 -28.47
N GLN A 242 0.24 4.02 -29.53
CA GLN A 242 1.49 4.77 -29.42
C GLN A 242 1.33 6.05 -28.61
N ASP A 243 0.21 6.77 -28.78
CA ASP A 243 -0.09 7.97 -28.00
C ASP A 243 -0.31 7.65 -26.53
N ILE A 244 -0.98 6.53 -26.19
CA ILE A 244 -1.14 6.03 -24.81
C ILE A 244 0.24 5.72 -24.20
N ASP A 245 1.08 4.95 -24.88
CA ASP A 245 2.40 4.57 -24.38
C ASP A 245 3.31 5.80 -24.20
N ALA A 246 3.26 6.75 -25.11
CA ALA A 246 4.00 8.00 -24.98
C ALA A 246 3.54 8.84 -23.78
N GLU A 247 2.24 8.89 -23.53
CA GLU A 247 1.67 9.66 -22.41
C GLU A 247 1.96 9.02 -21.07
N ILE A 248 1.87 7.67 -20.97
CA ILE A 248 2.30 6.92 -19.78
C ILE A 248 3.76 7.22 -19.46
N ARG A 249 4.65 7.10 -20.45
CA ARG A 249 6.06 7.40 -20.28
C ARG A 249 6.30 8.84 -19.82
N ARG A 250 5.63 9.83 -20.44
CA ARG A 250 5.74 11.23 -20.05
C ARG A 250 5.40 11.43 -18.56
N ILE A 251 4.28 10.85 -18.09
CA ILE A 251 3.86 10.96 -16.69
C ILE A 251 4.91 10.34 -15.77
N LEU A 252 5.41 9.15 -16.09
CA LEU A 252 6.42 8.48 -15.28
C LEU A 252 7.73 9.27 -15.24
N ASP A 253 8.21 9.74 -16.39
CA ASP A 253 9.45 10.52 -16.47
C ASP A 253 9.35 11.85 -15.69
N GLU A 254 8.22 12.55 -15.79
CA GLU A 254 7.99 13.78 -15.02
C GLU A 254 8.00 13.51 -13.50
N GLN A 255 7.33 12.47 -13.03
CA GLN A 255 7.31 12.16 -11.61
C GLN A 255 8.64 11.60 -11.10
N TYR A 256 9.40 10.92 -11.96
CA TYR A 256 10.78 10.54 -11.65
C TYR A 256 11.65 11.78 -11.42
N GLN A 257 11.54 12.80 -12.27
CA GLN A 257 12.30 14.05 -12.11
C GLN A 257 11.90 14.83 -10.86
N VAL A 258 10.61 14.83 -10.50
CA VAL A 258 10.13 15.44 -9.25
C VAL A 258 10.80 14.76 -8.03
N ALA A 259 10.77 13.44 -7.98
CA ALA A 259 11.37 12.67 -6.89
C ALA A 259 12.90 12.85 -6.85
N TYR A 260 13.56 12.85 -8.01
CA TYR A 260 15.00 13.07 -8.12
C TYR A 260 15.40 14.43 -7.52
N LYS A 261 14.72 15.49 -7.91
CA LYS A 261 14.96 16.83 -7.38
C LYS A 261 14.79 16.90 -5.86
N ILE A 262 13.71 16.28 -5.34
CA ILE A 262 13.45 16.24 -3.89
C ILE A 262 14.61 15.56 -3.15
N LEU A 263 15.08 14.42 -3.62
CA LEU A 263 16.16 13.69 -2.96
C LEU A 263 17.51 14.39 -3.08
N ASP A 264 17.79 14.99 -4.22
CA ASP A 264 19.02 15.76 -4.43
C ASP A 264 19.08 17.01 -3.53
N GLU A 265 17.96 17.70 -3.32
CA GLU A 265 17.83 18.85 -2.42
C GLU A 265 17.83 18.48 -0.93
N ASN A 266 17.56 17.21 -0.56
CA ASN A 266 17.44 16.75 0.83
C ASN A 266 18.52 15.72 1.21
N ARG A 267 19.72 15.80 0.64
CA ARG A 267 20.82 14.84 0.91
C ARG A 267 21.14 14.68 2.38
N ASP A 268 21.19 15.76 3.16
CA ASP A 268 21.48 15.72 4.60
C ASP A 268 20.42 14.95 5.40
N LYS A 269 19.14 15.10 5.01
CA LYS A 269 18.04 14.35 5.64
C LYS A 269 18.12 12.87 5.29
N MET A 270 18.49 12.54 4.06
CA MET A 270 18.69 11.16 3.61
C MET A 270 19.78 10.47 4.41
N GLU A 271 20.94 11.11 4.59
CA GLU A 271 22.05 10.56 5.40
C GLU A 271 21.64 10.37 6.87
N THR A 272 20.94 11.35 7.44
CA THR A 272 20.46 11.27 8.83
C THR A 272 19.48 10.13 9.01
N MET A 273 18.52 9.98 8.10
CA MET A 273 17.50 8.94 8.16
C MET A 273 18.11 7.55 7.91
N CYS A 274 19.02 7.44 6.94
CA CYS A 274 19.72 6.19 6.68
C CYS A 274 20.51 5.72 7.92
N LYS A 275 21.24 6.65 8.57
CA LYS A 275 21.96 6.34 9.81
C LYS A 275 21.02 5.86 10.93
N ALA A 276 19.89 6.53 11.12
CA ALA A 276 18.90 6.13 12.11
C ALA A 276 18.31 4.73 11.81
N LEU A 277 18.02 4.43 10.54
CA LEU A 277 17.57 3.10 10.11
C LEU A 277 18.64 2.02 10.32
N MET A 278 19.91 2.33 10.08
CA MET A 278 21.01 1.38 10.35
C MET A 278 21.16 1.08 11.84
N ASP A 279 20.93 2.08 12.71
CA ASP A 279 21.08 1.97 14.16
C ASP A 279 19.85 1.30 14.82
N TRP A 280 18.64 1.66 14.39
CA TRP A 280 17.39 1.27 15.06
C TRP A 280 16.55 0.27 14.27
N GLU A 281 16.88 0.02 13.01
CA GLU A 281 16.19 -0.87 12.07
C GLU A 281 14.73 -0.48 11.76
N THR A 282 14.08 0.27 12.62
CA THR A 282 12.71 0.74 12.46
C THR A 282 12.55 2.13 13.06
N ILE A 283 11.88 3.01 12.33
CA ILE A 283 11.50 4.35 12.76
C ILE A 283 9.97 4.44 12.63
N ASP A 284 9.29 4.85 13.67
CA ASP A 284 7.87 5.14 13.70
C ASP A 284 7.60 6.60 14.11
N ARG A 285 6.40 7.07 13.83
CA ARG A 285 6.00 8.47 14.08
C ARG A 285 5.53 8.67 15.51
#